data_f5ba4c665b22bf8d31064d7bd3647d29
#
_entry.id   f5ba4c665b22bf8d31064d7bd3647d29
#
_cell.length_a   1.000
_cell.length_b   1.000
_cell.length_c   1.000
_cell.angle_alpha   90.00
_cell.angle_beta   90.00
_cell.angle_gamma   90.00
#
_symmetry.space_group_name_H-M   'P 1'
#
loop_
_entity.id
_entity.type
_entity.pdbx_description
1 polymer ?
#
loop_
_entity_poly.entity_id
_entity_poly.type
_entity_poly.pdbx_seq_one_letter_code
_entity_poly.pdbx_strand_id
1 'polypeptide(L)'
;TWRPNVIKFSKNFLEDIRPRAMTRDIDWGIPVPGWEDQPTKRLYVWFDAVIGYLSASIEWARRTGDPEAWRQWWNDPEALSYYFMGKDNIVFHSQIWPAEMLAYNGQGAKGGTPGDLGLLNLPTEVVSSEFLTMEGKKFSSSHGIVIYVRDFLSRYQADALRYFISAAGPETSDSDFTWAEFVRRTNGELVAGWGNLVNRTASMIAKKFGEIPTPGELEDIDRALLDAVEAGFETVGNLIRHHRQKAALSEAMRLVGEANKYVTDTEPFKLKAPEQQERLATVLWTLAQAVADLNLMLSPFLPHAAND
;
A
#
# COMPACT_ATOMS: atom_id res chain seq x y z
N THR A 1 3.97 12.71 7.39
CA THR A 1 4.72 13.75 6.63
C THR A 1 4.72 13.41 5.16
N TRP A 2 4.30 14.36 4.35
CA TRP A 2 4.22 14.21 2.89
C TRP A 2 5.57 13.81 2.28
N ARG A 3 5.56 13.04 1.20
CA ARG A 3 6.79 12.66 0.50
C ARG A 3 7.55 13.88 -0.01
N PRO A 4 8.90 13.88 0.00
CA PRO A 4 9.72 15.03 -0.41
C PRO A 4 9.43 15.54 -1.82
N ASN A 5 9.13 14.64 -2.77
CA ASN A 5 8.76 15.00 -4.14
C ASN A 5 7.46 15.79 -4.20
N VAL A 6 6.44 15.41 -3.40
CA VAL A 6 5.18 16.14 -3.31
C VAL A 6 5.38 17.53 -2.72
N ILE A 7 6.15 17.64 -1.63
CA ILE A 7 6.45 18.92 -1.00
C ILE A 7 7.18 19.84 -1.97
N LYS A 8 8.22 19.33 -2.64
CA LYS A 8 9.01 20.11 -3.61
C LYS A 8 8.14 20.59 -4.78
N PHE A 9 7.36 19.68 -5.35
CA PHE A 9 6.44 20.03 -6.45
C PHE A 9 5.45 21.11 -6.01
N SER A 10 4.79 20.92 -4.85
CA SER A 10 3.77 21.84 -4.35
C SER A 10 4.34 23.22 -4.05
N LYS A 11 5.53 23.31 -3.45
CA LYS A 11 6.20 24.60 -3.19
C LYS A 11 6.55 25.33 -4.49
N ASN A 12 7.19 24.64 -5.44
CA ASN A 12 7.54 25.23 -6.74
C ASN A 12 6.30 25.72 -7.50
N PHE A 13 5.20 24.96 -7.42
CA PHE A 13 3.94 25.36 -8.06
C PHE A 13 3.34 26.62 -7.44
N LEU A 14 3.44 26.78 -6.12
CA LEU A 14 2.93 27.97 -5.42
C LEU A 14 3.76 29.24 -5.71
N GLU A 15 5.04 29.11 -6.02
CA GLU A 15 5.92 30.25 -6.37
C GLU A 15 5.54 30.91 -7.70
N ASP A 16 4.99 30.16 -8.66
CA ASP A 16 4.52 30.67 -9.98
C ASP A 16 3.05 30.29 -10.23
N ILE A 17 2.20 30.49 -9.20
CA ILE A 17 0.78 30.19 -9.35
C ILE A 17 0.11 31.18 -10.29
N ARG A 18 -0.54 30.66 -11.31
CA ARG A 18 -1.28 31.45 -12.30
C ARG A 18 -2.76 31.13 -12.27
N PRO A 19 -3.64 32.12 -12.56
CA PRO A 19 -5.06 31.85 -12.72
C PRO A 19 -5.31 30.74 -13.73
N ARG A 20 -6.15 29.80 -13.35
CA ARG A 20 -6.63 28.71 -14.23
C ARG A 20 -8.12 28.82 -14.43
N ALA A 21 -8.58 28.66 -15.68
CA ALA A 21 -9.99 28.60 -15.97
C ALA A 21 -10.59 27.31 -15.36
N MET A 22 -11.61 27.47 -14.53
CA MET A 22 -12.39 26.36 -13.94
C MET A 22 -13.55 25.93 -14.85
N THR A 23 -13.67 26.51 -16.04
CA THR A 23 -14.73 26.21 -17.01
C THR A 23 -14.14 25.83 -18.36
N ARG A 24 -14.93 25.10 -19.15
CA ARG A 24 -14.64 24.74 -20.54
C ARG A 24 -15.85 24.97 -21.41
N ASP A 25 -15.62 25.30 -22.70
CA ASP A 25 -16.66 25.34 -23.72
C ASP A 25 -16.77 23.96 -24.37
N ILE A 26 -17.68 23.15 -23.86
CA ILE A 26 -17.92 21.77 -24.31
C ILE A 26 -19.42 21.45 -24.21
N ASP A 27 -19.87 20.51 -25.01
CA ASP A 27 -21.29 20.13 -25.07
C ASP A 27 -21.75 19.27 -23.90
N TRP A 28 -20.80 18.57 -23.25
CA TRP A 28 -21.08 17.65 -22.17
C TRP A 28 -20.37 18.05 -20.88
N GLY A 29 -21.05 17.91 -19.75
CA GLY A 29 -20.51 18.22 -18.42
C GLY A 29 -21.51 18.94 -17.53
N ILE A 30 -21.08 19.33 -16.33
CA ILE A 30 -21.89 20.04 -15.33
C ILE A 30 -21.99 21.51 -15.75
N PRO A 31 -23.21 22.06 -15.94
CA PRO A 31 -23.41 23.50 -16.18
C PRO A 31 -22.87 24.31 -15.01
N VAL A 32 -22.34 25.50 -15.30
CA VAL A 32 -21.86 26.41 -14.25
C VAL A 32 -23.05 27.02 -13.53
N PRO A 33 -23.25 26.81 -12.23
CA PRO A 33 -24.38 27.40 -11.51
C PRO A 33 -24.36 28.93 -11.57
N GLY A 34 -25.51 29.55 -11.85
CA GLY A 34 -25.64 31.00 -11.97
C GLY A 34 -25.15 31.60 -13.29
N TRP A 35 -24.82 30.75 -14.29
CA TRP A 35 -24.37 31.18 -15.62
C TRP A 35 -25.31 30.64 -16.72
N GLU A 36 -26.62 30.76 -16.51
CA GLU A 36 -27.65 30.23 -17.41
C GLU A 36 -27.63 30.93 -18.78
N ASP A 37 -27.08 32.15 -18.84
CA ASP A 37 -26.85 32.93 -20.08
C ASP A 37 -25.64 32.40 -20.91
N GLN A 38 -24.86 31.47 -20.37
CA GLN A 38 -23.70 30.86 -21.02
C GLN A 38 -23.85 29.34 -21.15
N PRO A 39 -24.77 28.86 -22.00
CA PRO A 39 -25.19 27.44 -22.01
C PRO A 39 -24.09 26.46 -22.46
N THR A 40 -23.01 26.94 -23.08
CA THR A 40 -21.86 26.11 -23.46
C THR A 40 -20.80 25.96 -22.37
N LYS A 41 -20.87 26.75 -21.30
CA LYS A 41 -19.92 26.68 -20.21
C LYS A 41 -20.21 25.47 -19.30
N ARG A 42 -19.20 24.66 -19.09
CA ARG A 42 -19.24 23.52 -18.16
C ARG A 42 -18.09 23.64 -17.15
N LEU A 43 -18.32 23.09 -15.96
CA LEU A 43 -17.23 22.94 -15.00
C LEU A 43 -16.13 22.07 -15.59
N TYR A 44 -14.89 22.46 -15.34
CA TYR A 44 -13.74 21.67 -15.75
C TYR A 44 -13.64 20.40 -14.89
N VAL A 45 -13.64 19.24 -15.53
CA VAL A 45 -13.72 17.94 -14.88
C VAL A 45 -12.70 17.75 -13.75
N TRP A 46 -11.49 18.24 -13.89
CA TRP A 46 -10.46 18.12 -12.85
C TRP A 46 -10.63 19.12 -11.69
N PHE A 47 -11.56 20.07 -11.81
CA PHE A 47 -11.95 20.92 -10.71
C PHE A 47 -13.05 20.25 -9.86
N ASP A 48 -14.06 19.66 -10.46
CA ASP A 48 -15.17 19.04 -9.73
C ASP A 48 -14.90 17.58 -9.33
N ALA A 49 -13.98 16.88 -10.03
CA ALA A 49 -13.71 15.46 -9.79
C ALA A 49 -13.21 15.16 -8.37
N VAL A 50 -12.44 16.06 -7.76
CA VAL A 50 -11.93 15.88 -6.39
C VAL A 50 -13.03 15.93 -5.33
N ILE A 51 -14.15 16.60 -5.60
CA ILE A 51 -15.34 16.62 -4.74
C ILE A 51 -15.97 15.21 -4.64
N GLY A 52 -15.70 14.36 -5.63
CA GLY A 52 -16.16 12.98 -5.67
C GLY A 52 -15.79 12.14 -4.45
N TYR A 53 -14.69 12.44 -3.76
CA TYR A 53 -14.31 11.76 -2.51
C TYR A 53 -15.35 12.00 -1.40
N LEU A 54 -15.75 13.25 -1.22
CA LEU A 54 -16.78 13.61 -0.26
C LEU A 54 -18.16 13.05 -0.69
N SER A 55 -18.50 13.17 -1.95
CA SER A 55 -19.76 12.65 -2.50
C SER A 55 -19.89 11.14 -2.32
N ALA A 56 -18.79 10.39 -2.54
CA ALA A 56 -18.76 8.95 -2.33
C ALA A 56 -18.93 8.57 -0.84
N SER A 57 -18.35 9.34 0.08
CA SER A 57 -18.52 9.12 1.52
C SER A 57 -19.97 9.39 1.97
N ILE A 58 -20.61 10.45 1.44
CA ILE A 58 -22.01 10.76 1.71
C ILE A 58 -22.92 9.65 1.15
N GLU A 59 -22.65 9.20 -0.07
CA GLU A 59 -23.43 8.12 -0.70
C GLU A 59 -23.27 6.80 0.08
N TRP A 60 -22.07 6.47 0.53
CA TRP A 60 -21.83 5.31 1.38
C TRP A 60 -22.66 5.40 2.67
N ALA A 61 -22.63 6.53 3.38
CA ALA A 61 -23.39 6.74 4.60
C ALA A 61 -24.90 6.54 4.39
N ARG A 62 -25.46 7.07 3.29
CA ARG A 62 -26.86 6.85 2.92
C ARG A 62 -27.19 5.38 2.71
N ARG A 63 -26.32 4.64 2.01
CA ARG A 63 -26.52 3.20 1.70
C ARG A 63 -26.39 2.32 2.93
N THR A 64 -25.60 2.70 3.91
CA THR A 64 -25.42 1.92 5.16
C THR A 64 -26.51 2.17 6.21
N GLY A 65 -27.44 3.08 5.94
CA GLY A 65 -28.59 3.36 6.82
C GLY A 65 -28.32 4.41 7.90
N ASP A 66 -27.12 5.00 7.93
CA ASP A 66 -26.77 6.16 8.78
C ASP A 66 -26.30 7.32 7.87
N PRO A 67 -27.21 8.18 7.44
CA PRO A 67 -26.91 9.27 6.50
C PRO A 67 -25.84 10.27 6.98
N GLU A 68 -25.58 10.32 8.28
CA GLU A 68 -24.59 11.24 8.86
C GLU A 68 -23.24 10.56 9.18
N ALA A 69 -23.11 9.24 8.97
CA ALA A 69 -21.89 8.49 9.30
C ALA A 69 -20.62 9.00 8.58
N TRP A 70 -20.76 9.64 7.43
CA TRP A 70 -19.62 10.25 6.71
C TRP A 70 -18.92 11.36 7.52
N ARG A 71 -19.63 12.02 8.46
CA ARG A 71 -19.07 13.11 9.28
C ARG A 71 -17.94 12.66 10.20
N GLN A 72 -17.94 11.41 10.65
CA GLN A 72 -16.85 10.84 11.43
C GLN A 72 -15.49 10.86 10.72
N TRP A 73 -15.49 10.96 9.39
CA TRP A 73 -14.29 11.01 8.56
C TRP A 73 -13.94 12.44 8.13
N TRP A 74 -14.95 13.28 7.93
CA TRP A 74 -14.77 14.57 7.29
C TRP A 74 -14.88 15.76 8.25
N ASN A 75 -15.56 15.63 9.38
CA ASN A 75 -15.72 16.69 10.36
C ASN A 75 -15.00 16.43 11.68
N ASP A 76 -14.60 15.19 11.99
CA ASP A 76 -13.82 14.87 13.19
C ASP A 76 -12.37 15.34 13.00
N PRO A 77 -11.84 16.27 13.81
CA PRO A 77 -10.48 16.78 13.69
C PRO A 77 -9.39 15.70 13.94
N GLU A 78 -9.74 14.59 14.60
CA GLU A 78 -8.81 13.48 14.82
C GLU A 78 -8.77 12.49 13.64
N ALA A 79 -9.72 12.59 12.69
CA ALA A 79 -9.73 11.73 11.52
C ALA A 79 -8.57 12.08 10.56
N LEU A 80 -7.90 11.04 10.08
CA LEU A 80 -6.78 11.17 9.15
C LEU A 80 -7.21 10.77 7.74
N SER A 81 -6.84 11.58 6.76
CA SER A 81 -7.12 11.32 5.34
C SER A 81 -5.84 11.25 4.51
N TYR A 82 -5.68 10.16 3.77
CA TYR A 82 -4.52 9.87 2.94
C TYR A 82 -4.95 9.76 1.47
N TYR A 83 -4.32 10.54 0.59
CA TYR A 83 -4.64 10.58 -0.83
C TYR A 83 -3.52 9.96 -1.64
N PHE A 84 -3.74 8.74 -2.17
CA PHE A 84 -2.77 8.02 -3.00
C PHE A 84 -3.04 8.26 -4.48
N MET A 85 -2.02 8.66 -5.22
CA MET A 85 -2.15 8.99 -6.64
C MET A 85 -0.85 8.90 -7.42
N GLY A 86 -0.93 8.99 -8.74
CA GLY A 86 0.23 9.24 -9.59
C GLY A 86 0.63 10.74 -9.57
N LYS A 87 1.88 11.02 -9.86
CA LYS A 87 2.50 12.38 -9.77
C LYS A 87 1.77 13.46 -10.57
N ASP A 88 1.09 13.11 -11.64
CA ASP A 88 0.31 14.06 -12.45
C ASP A 88 -0.87 14.67 -11.69
N ASN A 89 -1.31 14.04 -10.62
CA ASN A 89 -2.46 14.46 -9.82
C ASN A 89 -2.07 15.23 -8.54
N ILE A 90 -0.79 15.49 -8.30
CA ILE A 90 -0.34 16.21 -7.10
C ILE A 90 -1.03 17.56 -7.00
N VAL A 91 -1.10 18.34 -8.08
CA VAL A 91 -1.70 19.68 -8.06
C VAL A 91 -3.16 19.67 -7.63
N PHE A 92 -3.92 18.65 -8.03
CA PHE A 92 -5.35 18.57 -7.70
C PHE A 92 -5.57 18.24 -6.22
N HIS A 93 -4.66 17.53 -5.58
CA HIS A 93 -4.81 17.07 -4.19
C HIS A 93 -4.03 17.92 -3.18
N SER A 94 -2.96 18.58 -3.62
CA SER A 94 -2.16 19.46 -2.74
C SER A 94 -2.51 20.93 -2.85
N GLN A 95 -3.25 21.35 -3.89
CA GLN A 95 -3.59 22.74 -4.16
C GLN A 95 -5.12 22.93 -4.33
N ILE A 96 -5.70 22.31 -5.38
CA ILE A 96 -7.09 22.58 -5.76
C ILE A 96 -8.04 22.08 -4.68
N TRP A 97 -7.98 20.83 -4.32
CA TRP A 97 -8.84 20.24 -3.31
C TRP A 97 -8.75 20.94 -1.93
N PRO A 98 -7.55 21.19 -1.37
CA PRO A 98 -7.46 22.01 -0.17
C PRO A 98 -8.03 23.43 -0.33
N ALA A 99 -7.85 24.07 -1.48
CA ALA A 99 -8.39 25.41 -1.73
C ALA A 99 -9.93 25.41 -1.78
N GLU A 100 -10.54 24.41 -2.38
CA GLU A 100 -12.00 24.22 -2.38
C GLU A 100 -12.53 24.02 -0.96
N MET A 101 -11.90 23.16 -0.16
CA MET A 101 -12.29 22.95 1.23
C MET A 101 -12.10 24.20 2.10
N LEU A 102 -11.00 24.92 1.95
CA LEU A 102 -10.78 26.18 2.67
C LEU A 102 -11.84 27.22 2.29
N ALA A 103 -12.17 27.33 1.00
CA ALA A 103 -13.23 28.23 0.55
C ALA A 103 -14.60 27.83 1.12
N TYR A 104 -14.92 26.53 1.09
CA TYR A 104 -16.17 25.99 1.66
C TYR A 104 -16.26 26.20 3.19
N ASN A 105 -15.14 26.05 3.89
CA ASN A 105 -15.05 26.27 5.34
C ASN A 105 -15.10 27.76 5.76
N GLY A 106 -15.22 28.70 4.80
CA GLY A 106 -15.16 30.12 5.09
C GLY A 106 -13.76 30.64 5.43
N GLN A 107 -12.72 29.83 5.19
CA GLN A 107 -11.30 30.13 5.47
C GLN A 107 -10.55 30.61 4.22
N GLY A 108 -11.24 30.79 3.10
CA GLY A 108 -10.66 31.37 1.89
C GLY A 108 -10.39 32.86 2.02
N ALA A 109 -9.71 33.47 1.02
CA ALA A 109 -9.29 34.87 1.03
C ALA A 109 -10.46 35.88 1.23
N LYS A 110 -11.67 35.51 0.89
CA LYS A 110 -12.89 36.36 1.07
C LYS A 110 -13.56 36.13 2.43
N GLY A 111 -13.07 35.20 3.25
CA GLY A 111 -13.74 34.78 4.47
C GLY A 111 -15.09 34.11 4.19
N GLY A 112 -15.93 34.01 5.21
CA GLY A 112 -17.25 33.41 5.13
C GLY A 112 -17.59 32.56 6.33
N THR A 113 -18.66 31.79 6.21
CA THR A 113 -19.07 30.75 7.16
C THR A 113 -19.01 29.39 6.46
N PRO A 114 -18.78 28.30 7.20
CA PRO A 114 -18.87 26.95 6.63
C PRO A 114 -20.24 26.72 5.98
N GLY A 115 -20.26 25.96 4.90
CA GLY A 115 -21.51 25.49 4.30
C GLY A 115 -22.25 24.48 5.18
N ASP A 116 -23.39 23.97 4.71
CA ASP A 116 -24.31 23.10 5.45
C ASP A 116 -23.67 21.74 5.90
N LEU A 117 -22.58 21.32 5.27
CA LEU A 117 -21.86 20.11 5.65
C LEU A 117 -20.92 20.30 6.85
N GLY A 118 -20.80 21.53 7.38
CA GLY A 118 -19.89 21.88 8.48
C GLY A 118 -18.45 22.06 8.04
N LEU A 119 -17.53 22.14 9.00
CA LEU A 119 -16.09 22.23 8.74
C LEU A 119 -15.56 20.91 8.18
N LEU A 120 -14.95 20.94 7.01
CA LEU A 120 -14.35 19.79 6.35
C LEU A 120 -12.85 19.72 6.67
N ASN A 121 -12.36 18.54 7.01
CA ASN A 121 -10.94 18.29 7.27
C ASN A 121 -10.13 18.39 5.98
N LEU A 122 -9.00 19.09 6.06
CA LEU A 122 -8.01 19.13 4.96
C LEU A 122 -7.29 17.79 4.82
N PRO A 123 -6.70 17.48 3.65
CA PRO A 123 -5.87 16.31 3.47
C PRO A 123 -4.74 16.22 4.51
N THR A 124 -4.68 15.10 5.23
CA THR A 124 -3.58 14.84 6.17
C THR A 124 -2.29 14.59 5.41
N GLU A 125 -2.35 13.73 4.40
CA GLU A 125 -1.18 13.41 3.59
C GLU A 125 -1.54 13.14 2.13
N VAL A 126 -0.72 13.66 1.21
CA VAL A 126 -0.76 13.38 -0.22
C VAL A 126 0.42 12.47 -0.55
N VAL A 127 0.11 11.25 -0.98
CA VAL A 127 1.09 10.19 -1.26
C VAL A 127 1.15 9.94 -2.76
N SER A 128 2.16 10.54 -3.40
CA SER A 128 2.33 10.41 -4.85
C SER A 128 3.28 9.26 -5.21
N SER A 129 2.91 8.50 -6.23
CA SER A 129 3.79 7.55 -6.93
C SER A 129 4.30 8.15 -8.22
N GLU A 130 5.50 7.73 -8.61
CA GLU A 130 6.10 8.03 -9.89
C GLU A 130 5.50 7.17 -11.01
N PHE A 131 6.06 7.17 -12.23
CA PHE A 131 5.51 6.38 -13.34
C PHE A 131 6.04 4.96 -13.37
N LEU A 132 5.14 4.02 -13.67
CA LEU A 132 5.49 2.68 -14.10
C LEU A 132 5.52 2.66 -15.63
N THR A 133 6.59 2.12 -16.20
CA THR A 133 6.69 1.80 -17.63
C THR A 133 6.59 0.29 -17.83
N MET A 134 6.52 -0.16 -19.07
CA MET A 134 6.46 -1.57 -19.45
C MET A 134 7.45 -1.85 -20.57
N GLU A 135 8.43 -2.72 -20.29
CA GLU A 135 9.49 -3.08 -21.25
C GLU A 135 10.14 -1.83 -21.87
N GLY A 136 10.46 -0.84 -21.02
CA GLY A 136 11.06 0.43 -21.40
C GLY A 136 10.14 1.43 -22.13
N LYS A 137 8.84 1.14 -22.22
CA LYS A 137 7.86 1.98 -22.91
C LYS A 137 6.80 2.49 -21.96
N LYS A 138 6.29 3.70 -22.22
CA LYS A 138 5.14 4.23 -21.49
C LYS A 138 3.89 3.39 -21.77
N PHE A 139 3.10 3.10 -20.73
CA PHE A 139 1.80 2.45 -20.89
C PHE A 139 0.91 3.27 -21.83
N SER A 140 0.33 2.60 -22.82
CA SER A 140 -0.55 3.21 -23.82
C SER A 140 -1.52 2.17 -24.39
N SER A 141 -2.79 2.30 -24.06
CA SER A 141 -3.84 1.42 -24.61
C SER A 141 -3.99 1.59 -26.12
N SER A 142 -3.83 2.82 -26.64
CA SER A 142 -3.93 3.09 -28.08
C SER A 142 -2.79 2.48 -28.90
N HIS A 143 -1.63 2.21 -28.29
CA HIS A 143 -0.49 1.55 -28.91
C HIS A 143 -0.35 0.08 -28.53
N GLY A 144 -1.33 -0.49 -27.81
CA GLY A 144 -1.29 -1.89 -27.35
C GLY A 144 -0.23 -2.21 -26.29
N ILE A 145 0.38 -1.17 -25.68
CA ILE A 145 1.38 -1.32 -24.60
C ILE A 145 0.62 -1.26 -23.29
N VAL A 146 -0.01 -2.36 -22.94
CA VAL A 146 -0.88 -2.43 -21.74
C VAL A 146 -0.94 -3.85 -21.21
N ILE A 147 -1.01 -3.97 -19.89
CA ILE A 147 -1.40 -5.20 -19.21
C ILE A 147 -2.72 -4.88 -18.49
N TYR A 148 -3.80 -5.48 -18.97
CA TYR A 148 -5.06 -5.39 -18.27
C TYR A 148 -5.02 -6.28 -17.01
N VAL A 149 -5.30 -5.70 -15.87
CA VAL A 149 -5.26 -6.41 -14.57
C VAL A 149 -6.15 -7.66 -14.61
N ARG A 150 -7.33 -7.58 -15.24
CA ARG A 150 -8.24 -8.72 -15.40
C ARG A 150 -7.59 -9.89 -16.14
N ASP A 151 -6.89 -9.60 -17.23
CA ASP A 151 -6.22 -10.63 -18.04
C ASP A 151 -5.01 -11.21 -17.29
N PHE A 152 -4.29 -10.36 -16.56
CA PHE A 152 -3.22 -10.81 -15.69
C PHE A 152 -3.73 -11.78 -14.60
N LEU A 153 -4.78 -11.40 -13.88
CA LEU A 153 -5.36 -12.19 -12.81
C LEU A 153 -6.04 -13.48 -13.29
N SER A 154 -6.37 -13.59 -14.58
CA SER A 154 -6.84 -14.84 -15.17
C SER A 154 -5.75 -15.91 -15.30
N ARG A 155 -4.46 -15.52 -15.20
CA ARG A 155 -3.30 -16.39 -15.43
C ARG A 155 -2.37 -16.48 -14.22
N TYR A 156 -2.32 -15.45 -13.39
CA TYR A 156 -1.42 -15.34 -12.26
C TYR A 156 -2.18 -14.96 -10.99
N GLN A 157 -1.65 -15.39 -9.87
CA GLN A 157 -2.22 -15.04 -8.56
C GLN A 157 -2.03 -13.56 -8.25
N ALA A 158 -3.01 -12.96 -7.57
CA ALA A 158 -3.00 -11.56 -7.19
C ALA A 158 -1.78 -11.20 -6.31
N ASP A 159 -1.40 -12.08 -5.39
CA ASP A 159 -0.28 -11.85 -4.48
C ASP A 159 1.06 -11.74 -5.19
N ALA A 160 1.25 -12.44 -6.31
CA ALA A 160 2.47 -12.29 -7.11
C ALA A 160 2.59 -10.87 -7.71
N LEU A 161 1.48 -10.28 -8.20
CA LEU A 161 1.46 -8.91 -8.68
C LEU A 161 1.62 -7.90 -7.53
N ARG A 162 0.93 -8.12 -6.40
CA ARG A 162 1.03 -7.27 -5.22
C ARG A 162 2.47 -7.23 -4.68
N TYR A 163 3.10 -8.40 -4.60
CA TYR A 163 4.51 -8.51 -4.23
C TYR A 163 5.42 -7.71 -5.16
N PHE A 164 5.26 -7.90 -6.48
CA PHE A 164 6.06 -7.19 -7.48
C PHE A 164 5.90 -5.67 -7.35
N ILE A 165 4.66 -5.17 -7.29
CA ILE A 165 4.41 -3.72 -7.18
C ILE A 165 4.95 -3.16 -5.87
N SER A 166 4.85 -3.89 -4.76
CA SER A 166 5.43 -3.45 -3.48
C SER A 166 6.96 -3.45 -3.49
N ALA A 167 7.60 -4.44 -4.15
CA ALA A 167 9.05 -4.57 -4.20
C ALA A 167 9.71 -3.65 -5.23
N ALA A 168 9.08 -3.45 -6.40
CA ALA A 168 9.66 -2.81 -7.58
C ALA A 168 8.80 -1.69 -8.17
N GLY A 169 7.67 -1.35 -7.55
CA GLY A 169 6.79 -0.27 -8.01
C GLY A 169 7.44 1.12 -7.91
N PRO A 170 6.84 2.11 -8.58
CA PRO A 170 7.39 3.46 -8.72
C PRO A 170 7.13 4.33 -7.47
N GLU A 171 7.65 3.93 -6.31
CA GLU A 171 7.39 4.61 -5.04
C GLU A 171 8.01 6.01 -4.97
N THR A 172 9.28 6.14 -5.34
CA THR A 172 10.06 7.39 -5.25
C THR A 172 10.79 7.77 -6.52
N SER A 173 10.81 6.88 -7.51
CA SER A 173 11.38 7.08 -8.84
C SER A 173 10.59 6.27 -9.85
N ASP A 174 10.64 6.68 -11.11
CA ASP A 174 10.06 5.88 -12.19
C ASP A 174 10.66 4.47 -12.17
N SER A 175 9.84 3.47 -12.45
CA SER A 175 10.26 2.06 -12.51
C SER A 175 9.68 1.38 -13.75
N ASP A 176 10.23 0.23 -14.11
CA ASP A 176 9.84 -0.50 -15.29
C ASP A 176 9.32 -1.89 -14.92
N PHE A 177 8.16 -2.26 -15.45
CA PHE A 177 7.68 -3.62 -15.40
C PHE A 177 8.32 -4.39 -16.56
N THR A 178 9.07 -5.45 -16.24
CA THR A 178 9.50 -6.44 -17.23
C THR A 178 9.05 -7.83 -16.78
N TRP A 179 8.68 -8.66 -17.74
CA TRP A 179 8.32 -10.07 -17.46
C TRP A 179 9.49 -10.83 -16.83
N ALA A 180 10.71 -10.54 -17.26
CA ALA A 180 11.91 -11.16 -16.71
C ALA A 180 12.07 -10.86 -15.22
N GLU A 181 11.91 -9.60 -14.82
CA GLU A 181 12.04 -9.19 -13.42
C GLU A 181 10.84 -9.70 -12.57
N PHE A 182 9.64 -9.71 -13.13
CA PHE A 182 8.47 -10.30 -12.47
C PHE A 182 8.70 -11.78 -12.16
N VAL A 183 9.14 -12.56 -13.14
CA VAL A 183 9.43 -14.00 -12.97
C VAL A 183 10.58 -14.22 -11.99
N ARG A 184 11.65 -13.43 -12.10
CA ARG A 184 12.81 -13.52 -11.21
C ARG A 184 12.41 -13.30 -9.74
N ARG A 185 11.64 -12.25 -9.46
CA ARG A 185 11.20 -11.95 -8.10
C ARG A 185 10.21 -12.97 -7.58
N THR A 186 9.20 -13.33 -8.38
CA THR A 186 8.21 -14.32 -7.98
C THR A 186 8.87 -15.66 -7.64
N ASN A 187 9.74 -16.16 -8.51
CA ASN A 187 10.38 -17.46 -8.29
C ASN A 187 11.50 -17.41 -7.25
N GLY A 188 12.35 -16.38 -7.30
CA GLY A 188 13.55 -16.30 -6.44
C GLY A 188 13.25 -15.81 -5.02
N GLU A 189 12.39 -14.79 -4.90
CA GLU A 189 12.13 -14.17 -3.61
C GLU A 189 10.87 -14.77 -2.94
N LEU A 190 9.75 -14.78 -3.66
CA LEU A 190 8.49 -15.23 -3.09
C LEU A 190 8.43 -16.76 -2.95
N VAL A 191 8.68 -17.51 -4.03
CA VAL A 191 8.57 -18.99 -3.99
C VAL A 191 9.77 -19.60 -3.31
N ALA A 192 10.99 -19.33 -3.77
CA ALA A 192 12.19 -19.95 -3.22
C ALA A 192 12.60 -19.40 -1.84
N GLY A 193 12.35 -18.14 -1.56
CA GLY A 193 12.62 -17.52 -0.26
C GLY A 193 11.55 -17.88 0.78
N TRP A 194 10.34 -17.32 0.60
CA TRP A 194 9.25 -17.46 1.56
C TRP A 194 8.55 -18.82 1.47
N GLY A 195 8.01 -19.17 0.30
CA GLY A 195 7.22 -20.39 0.12
C GLY A 195 8.00 -21.65 0.48
N ASN A 196 9.29 -21.72 0.14
CA ASN A 196 10.12 -22.85 0.49
C ASN A 196 10.41 -22.94 2.00
N LEU A 197 10.58 -21.80 2.70
CA LEU A 197 10.73 -21.77 4.15
C LEU A 197 9.49 -22.37 4.83
N VAL A 198 8.31 -21.90 4.47
CA VAL A 198 7.01 -22.41 5.00
C VAL A 198 6.88 -23.91 4.72
N ASN A 199 7.04 -24.31 3.46
CA ASN A 199 6.88 -25.70 3.06
C ASN A 199 7.86 -26.64 3.76
N ARG A 200 9.14 -26.27 3.89
CA ARG A 200 10.15 -27.06 4.58
C ARG A 200 9.84 -27.20 6.06
N THR A 201 9.48 -26.11 6.72
CA THR A 201 9.12 -26.11 8.15
C THR A 201 7.92 -27.00 8.40
N ALA A 202 6.81 -26.78 7.71
CA ALA A 202 5.58 -27.56 7.85
C ALA A 202 5.81 -29.05 7.52
N SER A 203 6.55 -29.36 6.44
CA SER A 203 6.84 -30.75 6.04
C SER A 203 7.72 -31.47 7.07
N MET A 204 8.69 -30.79 7.68
CA MET A 204 9.52 -31.41 8.73
C MET A 204 8.69 -31.66 10.00
N ILE A 205 7.86 -30.71 10.42
CA ILE A 205 6.97 -30.87 11.58
C ILE A 205 6.01 -32.05 11.36
N ALA A 206 5.27 -32.04 10.24
CA ALA A 206 4.31 -33.09 9.92
C ALA A 206 4.96 -34.48 9.87
N LYS A 207 6.16 -34.57 9.30
CA LYS A 207 6.87 -35.84 9.13
C LYS A 207 7.49 -36.39 10.43
N LYS A 208 7.89 -35.52 11.34
CA LYS A 208 8.64 -35.87 12.55
C LYS A 208 7.79 -35.95 13.80
N PHE A 209 6.80 -35.08 13.92
CA PHE A 209 5.99 -34.94 15.13
C PHE A 209 4.48 -35.06 14.87
N GLY A 210 4.01 -34.79 13.63
CA GLY A 210 2.60 -34.78 13.28
C GLY A 210 1.87 -33.50 13.70
N GLU A 211 2.41 -32.81 14.69
CA GLU A 211 1.91 -31.52 15.22
C GLU A 211 3.10 -30.63 15.61
N ILE A 212 2.85 -29.36 15.93
CA ILE A 212 3.91 -28.46 16.41
C ILE A 212 4.43 -28.98 17.76
N PRO A 213 5.71 -29.35 17.86
CA PRO A 213 6.25 -29.97 19.06
C PRO A 213 6.38 -28.97 20.20
N THR A 214 6.37 -29.47 21.45
CA THR A 214 6.75 -28.66 22.62
C THR A 214 8.26 -28.44 22.62
N PRO A 215 8.76 -27.19 22.73
CA PRO A 215 10.19 -26.92 22.78
C PRO A 215 10.81 -27.36 24.11
N GLY A 216 12.08 -27.72 24.10
CA GLY A 216 12.93 -27.74 25.27
C GLY A 216 13.49 -26.35 25.59
N GLU A 217 14.64 -26.28 26.23
CA GLU A 217 15.31 -25.01 26.51
C GLU A 217 15.77 -24.33 25.22
N LEU A 218 15.43 -23.04 25.08
CA LEU A 218 15.87 -22.24 23.93
C LEU A 218 17.35 -21.87 24.07
N GLU A 219 18.10 -22.07 23.01
CA GLU A 219 19.47 -21.58 22.89
C GLU A 219 19.50 -20.11 22.44
N ASP A 220 20.66 -19.47 22.50
CA ASP A 220 20.82 -18.07 22.10
C ASP A 220 20.44 -17.82 20.64
N ILE A 221 20.72 -18.78 19.76
CA ILE A 221 20.36 -18.68 18.32
C ILE A 221 18.85 -18.71 18.11
N ASP A 222 18.09 -19.44 18.93
CA ASP A 222 16.64 -19.52 18.87
C ASP A 222 16.02 -18.20 19.32
N ARG A 223 16.48 -17.69 20.48
CA ARG A 223 16.05 -16.40 21.01
C ARG A 223 16.36 -15.27 20.05
N ALA A 224 17.57 -15.25 19.48
CA ALA A 224 17.98 -14.23 18.54
C ALA A 224 17.07 -14.15 17.30
N LEU A 225 16.62 -15.29 16.76
CA LEU A 225 15.65 -15.28 15.65
C LEU A 225 14.30 -14.74 16.09
N LEU A 226 13.74 -15.22 17.21
CA LEU A 226 12.43 -14.78 17.70
C LEU A 226 12.43 -13.30 18.03
N ASP A 227 13.45 -12.81 18.75
CA ASP A 227 13.59 -11.39 19.10
C ASP A 227 13.71 -10.49 17.84
N ALA A 228 14.45 -10.95 16.82
CA ALA A 228 14.59 -10.21 15.56
C ALA A 228 13.26 -10.11 14.81
N VAL A 229 12.49 -11.20 14.77
CA VAL A 229 11.17 -11.22 14.11
C VAL A 229 10.18 -10.36 14.89
N GLU A 230 10.14 -10.43 16.22
CA GLU A 230 9.30 -9.60 17.06
C GLU A 230 9.59 -8.10 16.87
N ALA A 231 10.86 -7.70 16.92
CA ALA A 231 11.28 -6.32 16.66
C ALA A 231 10.90 -5.84 15.24
N GLY A 232 10.81 -6.76 14.30
CA GLY A 232 10.38 -6.50 12.92
C GLY A 232 8.98 -5.93 12.80
N PHE A 233 8.04 -6.29 13.69
CA PHE A 233 6.67 -5.76 13.65
C PHE A 233 6.63 -4.24 13.81
N GLU A 234 7.40 -3.69 14.73
CA GLU A 234 7.46 -2.24 14.91
C GLU A 234 8.10 -1.58 13.68
N THR A 235 9.21 -2.11 13.20
CA THR A 235 9.94 -1.57 12.04
C THR A 235 9.09 -1.59 10.78
N VAL A 236 8.54 -2.75 10.42
CA VAL A 236 7.69 -2.91 9.23
C VAL A 236 6.40 -2.10 9.37
N GLY A 237 5.75 -2.14 10.54
CA GLY A 237 4.54 -1.37 10.83
C GLY A 237 4.77 0.14 10.67
N ASN A 238 5.87 0.67 11.18
CA ASN A 238 6.22 2.07 11.03
C ASN A 238 6.50 2.45 9.56
N LEU A 239 7.17 1.58 8.81
CA LEU A 239 7.41 1.80 7.38
C LEU A 239 6.10 1.84 6.59
N ILE A 240 5.15 0.96 6.88
CA ILE A 240 3.82 0.94 6.26
C ILE A 240 3.04 2.23 6.60
N ARG A 241 3.01 2.64 7.87
CA ARG A 241 2.34 3.88 8.31
C ARG A 241 2.88 5.13 7.61
N HIS A 242 4.16 5.12 7.22
CA HIS A 242 4.80 6.19 6.48
C HIS A 242 4.82 5.95 4.96
N HIS A 243 3.99 5.04 4.47
CA HIS A 243 3.80 4.74 3.04
C HIS A 243 5.09 4.32 2.30
N ARG A 244 6.02 3.68 3.02
CA ARG A 244 7.30 3.17 2.51
C ARG A 244 7.20 1.67 2.24
N GLN A 245 6.33 1.30 1.30
CA GLN A 245 5.96 -0.09 1.02
C GLN A 245 7.17 -0.95 0.61
N LYS A 246 8.02 -0.39 -0.26
CA LYS A 246 9.24 -1.07 -0.71
C LYS A 246 10.19 -1.38 0.44
N ALA A 247 10.42 -0.43 1.32
CA ALA A 247 11.29 -0.63 2.49
C ALA A 247 10.67 -1.60 3.49
N ALA A 248 9.34 -1.53 3.70
CA ALA A 248 8.61 -2.42 4.59
C ALA A 248 8.70 -3.88 4.11
N LEU A 249 8.41 -4.13 2.84
CA LEU A 249 8.54 -5.46 2.26
C LEU A 249 9.99 -5.96 2.27
N SER A 250 10.96 -5.08 1.99
CA SER A 250 12.39 -5.44 2.03
C SER A 250 12.82 -5.89 3.43
N GLU A 251 12.34 -5.22 4.48
CA GLU A 251 12.63 -5.61 5.86
C GLU A 251 11.96 -6.94 6.24
N ALA A 252 10.69 -7.13 5.89
CA ALA A 252 10.02 -8.42 6.10
C ALA A 252 10.76 -9.56 5.39
N MET A 253 11.19 -9.37 4.15
CA MET A 253 11.94 -10.37 3.40
C MET A 253 13.38 -10.57 3.92
N ARG A 254 13.99 -9.57 4.55
CA ARG A 254 15.26 -9.72 5.27
C ARG A 254 15.09 -10.69 6.44
N LEU A 255 14.00 -10.55 7.20
CA LEU A 255 13.70 -11.47 8.32
C LEU A 255 13.38 -12.89 7.84
N VAL A 256 12.70 -13.04 6.68
CA VAL A 256 12.58 -14.35 5.99
C VAL A 256 13.98 -14.94 5.69
N GLY A 257 14.91 -14.10 5.28
CA GLY A 257 16.32 -14.50 5.08
C GLY A 257 17.00 -14.99 6.36
N GLU A 258 16.78 -14.32 7.51
CA GLU A 258 17.28 -14.75 8.81
C GLU A 258 16.70 -16.12 9.22
N ALA A 259 15.40 -16.33 9.02
CA ALA A 259 14.79 -17.64 9.28
C ALA A 259 15.32 -18.75 8.36
N ASN A 260 15.59 -18.46 7.08
CA ASN A 260 16.26 -19.42 6.19
C ASN A 260 17.72 -19.71 6.61
N LYS A 261 18.42 -18.67 7.08
CA LYS A 261 19.78 -18.83 7.63
C LYS A 261 19.74 -19.70 8.89
N TYR A 262 18.79 -19.48 9.79
CA TYR A 262 18.61 -20.32 10.98
C TYR A 262 18.40 -21.80 10.63
N VAL A 263 17.62 -22.13 9.58
CA VAL A 263 17.49 -23.51 9.09
C VAL A 263 18.84 -24.07 8.64
N THR A 264 19.67 -23.24 8.02
CA THR A 264 21.00 -23.65 7.55
C THR A 264 21.97 -23.88 8.72
N ASP A 265 21.94 -22.98 9.70
CA ASP A 265 22.86 -23.02 10.85
C ASP A 265 22.52 -24.16 11.83
N THR A 266 21.22 -24.44 12.04
CA THR A 266 20.76 -25.50 12.97
C THR A 266 20.61 -26.86 12.32
N GLU A 267 20.61 -26.96 11.00
CA GLU A 267 20.54 -28.20 10.21
C GLU A 267 19.51 -29.23 10.74
N PRO A 268 18.22 -28.88 10.96
CA PRO A 268 17.25 -29.78 11.60
C PRO A 268 17.08 -31.12 10.87
N PHE A 269 17.37 -31.17 9.58
CA PHE A 269 17.34 -32.40 8.78
C PHE A 269 18.46 -33.39 9.13
N LYS A 270 19.51 -32.96 9.84
CA LYS A 270 20.61 -33.83 10.35
C LYS A 270 20.36 -34.32 11.77
N LEU A 271 19.46 -33.72 12.55
CA LEU A 271 19.13 -34.11 13.91
C LEU A 271 18.28 -35.40 13.89
N LYS A 272 18.89 -36.56 13.89
CA LYS A 272 18.24 -37.86 13.72
C LYS A 272 18.36 -38.79 14.93
N ALA A 273 19.37 -38.59 15.76
CA ALA A 273 19.63 -39.43 16.91
C ALA A 273 18.57 -39.22 18.02
N PRO A 274 18.21 -40.25 18.81
CA PRO A 274 17.22 -40.13 19.89
C PRO A 274 17.51 -38.98 20.86
N GLU A 275 18.77 -38.79 21.23
CA GLU A 275 19.25 -37.73 22.14
C GLU A 275 19.13 -36.31 21.54
N GLN A 276 18.96 -36.21 20.23
CA GLN A 276 18.81 -34.94 19.50
C GLN A 276 17.33 -34.54 19.30
N GLN A 277 16.38 -35.38 19.74
CA GLN A 277 14.95 -35.13 19.45
C GLN A 277 14.42 -33.91 20.18
N GLU A 278 14.87 -33.62 21.40
CA GLU A 278 14.48 -32.39 22.11
C GLU A 278 15.01 -31.14 21.42
N ARG A 279 16.25 -31.16 20.94
CA ARG A 279 16.80 -30.05 20.15
C ARG A 279 16.05 -29.88 18.82
N LEU A 280 15.75 -30.97 18.13
CA LEU A 280 14.94 -30.93 16.90
C LEU A 280 13.55 -30.33 17.16
N ALA A 281 12.89 -30.72 18.27
CA ALA A 281 11.61 -30.18 18.67
C ALA A 281 11.70 -28.66 18.90
N THR A 282 12.73 -28.21 19.62
CA THR A 282 12.98 -26.78 19.89
C THR A 282 13.21 -25.99 18.60
N VAL A 283 14.07 -26.50 17.69
CA VAL A 283 14.34 -25.84 16.41
C VAL A 283 13.08 -25.72 15.54
N LEU A 284 12.29 -26.81 15.44
CA LEU A 284 11.07 -26.79 14.63
C LEU A 284 9.96 -25.93 15.25
N TRP A 285 9.88 -25.87 16.58
CA TRP A 285 8.97 -24.96 17.27
C TRP A 285 9.36 -23.50 17.01
N THR A 286 10.65 -23.15 17.15
CA THR A 286 11.17 -21.80 16.87
C THR A 286 10.86 -21.38 15.43
N LEU A 287 11.08 -22.29 14.46
CA LEU A 287 10.72 -22.03 13.06
C LEU A 287 9.22 -21.85 12.85
N ALA A 288 8.39 -22.64 13.55
CA ALA A 288 6.93 -22.50 13.45
C ALA A 288 6.46 -21.13 13.95
N GLN A 289 6.99 -20.65 15.09
CA GLN A 289 6.70 -19.32 15.61
C GLN A 289 7.17 -18.25 14.63
N ALA A 290 8.43 -18.31 14.20
CA ALA A 290 8.96 -17.33 13.25
C ALA A 290 8.17 -17.30 11.93
N VAL A 291 7.74 -18.45 11.39
CA VAL A 291 6.92 -18.53 10.19
C VAL A 291 5.52 -17.92 10.41
N ALA A 292 4.89 -18.18 11.56
CA ALA A 292 3.58 -17.60 11.88
C ALA A 292 3.65 -16.07 11.96
N ASP A 293 4.66 -15.54 12.65
CA ASP A 293 4.86 -14.10 12.80
C ASP A 293 5.23 -13.43 11.47
N LEU A 294 6.10 -14.05 10.68
CA LEU A 294 6.45 -13.57 9.33
C LEU A 294 5.25 -13.61 8.38
N ASN A 295 4.38 -14.62 8.50
CA ASN A 295 3.14 -14.68 7.73
C ASN A 295 2.23 -13.49 8.04
N LEU A 296 2.06 -13.18 9.33
CA LEU A 296 1.30 -12.02 9.76
C LEU A 296 1.95 -10.71 9.25
N MET A 297 3.26 -10.59 9.34
CA MET A 297 4.02 -9.42 8.87
C MET A 297 3.91 -9.23 7.34
N LEU A 298 3.84 -10.32 6.58
CA LEU A 298 3.67 -10.30 5.12
C LEU A 298 2.22 -10.14 4.67
N SER A 299 1.23 -10.32 5.54
CA SER A 299 -0.21 -10.27 5.18
C SER A 299 -0.66 -8.99 4.47
N PRO A 300 -0.13 -7.78 4.74
CA PRO A 300 -0.48 -6.58 3.98
C PRO A 300 -0.06 -6.66 2.51
N PHE A 301 0.96 -7.43 2.20
CA PHE A 301 1.50 -7.60 0.84
C PHE A 301 0.93 -8.83 0.14
N LEU A 302 0.69 -9.90 0.89
CA LEU A 302 0.27 -11.23 0.42
C LEU A 302 -1.02 -11.68 1.13
N PRO A 303 -2.14 -10.92 1.02
CA PRO A 303 -3.34 -11.19 1.81
C PRO A 303 -4.01 -12.53 1.52
N HIS A 304 -3.88 -13.07 0.31
CA HIS A 304 -4.47 -14.36 -0.03
C HIS A 304 -3.64 -15.50 0.55
N ALA A 305 -2.33 -15.51 0.28
CA ALA A 305 -1.43 -16.55 0.79
C ALA A 305 -1.29 -16.56 2.31
N ALA A 306 -1.54 -15.42 2.98
CA ALA A 306 -1.47 -15.34 4.42
C ALA A 306 -2.71 -15.90 5.12
N ASN A 307 -3.84 -16.02 4.42
CA ASN A 307 -5.09 -16.58 4.94
C ASN A 307 -5.28 -18.08 4.62
N ASP A 308 -4.50 -18.63 3.70
CA ASP A 308 -4.52 -20.04 3.33
C ASP A 308 -3.62 -20.88 4.29
#